data_1767e376106862d88e1ade2f03c14359
#
_entry.id   1767e376106862d88e1ade2f03c14359
#
_cell.length_a   1.000
_cell.length_b   1.000
_cell.length_c   1.000
_cell.angle_alpha   90.00
_cell.angle_beta   90.00
_cell.angle_gamma   90.00
#
_symmetry.space_group_name_H-M   'P 1'
#
loop_
_entity.id
_entity.type
_entity.pdbx_description
1 polymer ?
#
loop_
_entity_poly.entity_id
_entity_poly.type
_entity_poly.pdbx_seq_one_letter_code
_entity_poly.pdbx_strand_id
1 'polypeptide(L)' 'PLTMAHMGEKMIITKINGKDETKRFLENLGFVPGGNVIIVSEISGNMIVNVKDVRVAISKSMANRIIVN' A
#
# COMPACT_ATOMS: atom_id res chain seq x y z
N PRO A 1 -1.26 -6.02 -7.82
CA PRO A 1 -0.58 -5.37 -6.69
C PRO A 1 -0.64 -3.85 -6.80
N LEU A 2 -0.43 -3.19 -5.68
CA LEU A 2 -0.50 -1.73 -5.61
C LEU A 2 0.47 -1.06 -6.60
N THR A 3 1.60 -1.69 -6.88
CA THR A 3 2.58 -1.16 -7.82
C THR A 3 2.03 -0.99 -9.24
N MET A 4 0.93 -1.65 -9.57
CA MET A 4 0.29 -1.56 -10.89
C MET A 4 -0.95 -0.66 -10.89
N ALA A 5 -1.30 -0.08 -9.75
CA ALA A 5 -2.46 0.81 -9.67
C ALA A 5 -2.13 2.20 -10.20
N HIS A 6 -3.16 2.92 -10.62
CA HIS A 6 -3.00 4.27 -11.13
C HIS A 6 -2.88 5.28 -10.00
N MET A 7 -1.99 6.25 -10.19
CA MET A 7 -1.81 7.34 -9.23
C MET A 7 -3.08 8.17 -9.11
N GLY A 8 -3.42 8.56 -7.87
CA GLY A 8 -4.59 9.40 -7.61
C GLY A 8 -5.91 8.67 -7.52
N GLU A 9 -5.95 7.38 -7.86
CA GLU A 9 -7.18 6.60 -7.85
C GLU A 9 -7.35 5.90 -6.50
N LYS A 10 -8.55 6.02 -5.92
CA LYS A 10 -8.85 5.33 -4.66
C LYS A 10 -9.07 3.85 -4.92
N MET A 11 -8.28 3.01 -4.27
CA MET A 11 -8.35 1.57 -4.42
C MET A 11 -8.72 0.95 -3.08
N ILE A 12 -9.32 -0.25 -3.14
CA ILE A 12 -9.66 -1.01 -1.93
C ILE A 12 -8.67 -2.15 -1.80
N ILE A 13 -8.07 -2.26 -0.62
CA ILE A 13 -7.13 -3.33 -0.32
C ILE A 13 -7.92 -4.63 -0.14
N THR A 14 -7.52 -5.68 -0.87
CA THR A 14 -8.16 -6.99 -0.76
C THR A 14 -7.36 -7.93 0.14
N LYS A 15 -6.03 -7.86 0.10
CA LYS A 15 -5.18 -8.65 0.99
C LYS A 15 -3.76 -8.13 0.96
N ILE A 16 -2.98 -8.58 1.96
CA ILE A 16 -1.55 -8.36 2.02
C ILE A 16 -0.88 -9.72 1.90
N ASN A 17 -0.02 -9.89 0.90
CA ASN A 17 0.70 -11.14 0.72
C ASN A 17 1.85 -11.27 1.71
N GLY A 18 2.17 -12.52 2.07
CA GLY A 18 3.26 -12.83 2.98
C GLY A 18 2.75 -13.23 4.35
N LYS A 19 3.67 -13.77 5.16
CA LYS A 19 3.37 -14.24 6.53
C LYS A 19 4.48 -13.85 7.47
N ASP A 20 5.20 -12.78 7.17
CA ASP A 20 6.39 -12.36 7.90
C ASP A 20 6.16 -11.02 8.59
N GLU A 21 7.23 -10.47 9.13
CA GLU A 21 7.19 -9.21 9.84
C GLU A 21 6.80 -8.04 8.92
N THR A 22 7.13 -8.11 7.65
CA THR A 22 6.77 -7.07 6.70
C THR A 22 5.25 -6.95 6.58
N LYS A 23 4.56 -8.08 6.53
CA LYS A 23 3.09 -8.05 6.50
C LYS A 23 2.55 -7.38 7.76
N ARG A 24 3.09 -7.75 8.92
CA ARG A 24 2.66 -7.17 10.20
C ARG A 24 2.94 -5.67 10.24
N PHE A 25 4.11 -5.27 9.75
CA PHE A 25 4.47 -3.85 9.67
C PHE A 25 3.48 -3.07 8.82
N LEU A 26 3.13 -3.61 7.65
CA LEU A 26 2.17 -2.96 6.76
C LEU A 26 0.79 -2.87 7.41
N GLU A 27 0.35 -3.93 8.06
CA GLU A 27 -0.93 -3.93 8.77
C GLU A 27 -0.96 -2.87 9.87
N ASN A 28 0.15 -2.71 10.57
CA ASN A 28 0.26 -1.69 11.64
C ASN A 28 0.21 -0.27 11.08
N LEU A 29 0.66 -0.06 9.84
CA LEU A 29 0.54 1.23 9.18
C LEU A 29 -0.89 1.53 8.72
N GLY A 30 -1.74 0.50 8.68
CA GLY A 30 -3.12 0.67 8.27
C GLY A 30 -3.49 -0.04 6.97
N PHE A 31 -2.56 -0.78 6.37
CA PHE A 31 -2.86 -1.54 5.15
C PHE A 31 -3.56 -2.84 5.55
N VAL A 32 -4.88 -2.78 5.63
CA VAL A 32 -5.70 -3.93 6.02
C VAL A 32 -6.78 -4.19 4.97
N PRO A 33 -7.22 -5.44 4.80
CA PRO A 33 -8.30 -5.73 3.86
C PRO A 33 -9.54 -4.88 4.14
N GLY A 34 -10.13 -4.33 3.09
CA GLY A 34 -11.27 -3.44 3.18
C GLY A 34 -10.90 -1.98 3.33
N GLY A 35 -9.65 -1.68 3.62
CA GLY A 35 -9.20 -0.29 3.72
C GLY A 35 -8.98 0.35 2.37
N ASN A 36 -9.01 1.68 2.33
CA ASN A 36 -8.77 2.46 1.13
C ASN A 36 -7.31 2.89 1.08
N VAL A 37 -6.77 2.97 -0.14
CA VAL A 37 -5.41 3.46 -0.37
C VAL A 37 -5.39 4.28 -1.65
N ILE A 38 -4.63 5.37 -1.64
CA ILE A 38 -4.42 6.22 -2.82
C ILE A 38 -2.92 6.45 -2.98
N ILE A 39 -2.40 6.22 -4.18
CA ILE A 39 -1.01 6.53 -4.49
C ILE A 39 -0.92 8.03 -4.76
N VAL A 40 -0.08 8.72 -4.01
CA VAL A 40 0.10 10.17 -4.13
C VAL A 40 1.25 10.49 -5.09
N SER A 41 2.37 9.78 -4.99
CA SER A 41 3.52 10.00 -5.85
C SER A 41 4.50 8.83 -5.74
N GLU A 42 5.51 8.84 -6.62
CA GLU A 42 6.64 7.90 -6.55
C GLU A 42 7.92 8.72 -6.52
N ILE A 43 8.79 8.39 -5.57
CA ILE A 43 10.06 9.11 -5.42
C ILE A 43 11.15 8.07 -5.16
N SER A 44 12.15 8.00 -6.07
CA SER A 44 13.36 7.20 -5.88
C SER A 44 13.09 5.75 -5.47
N GLY A 45 12.15 5.10 -6.14
CA GLY A 45 11.83 3.69 -5.85
C GLY A 45 10.90 3.47 -4.68
N ASN A 46 10.40 4.54 -4.08
CA ASN A 46 9.40 4.47 -3.02
C ASN A 46 8.07 4.99 -3.52
N MET A 47 7.00 4.45 -2.97
CA MET A 47 5.65 4.95 -3.25
C MET A 47 5.16 5.72 -2.04
N ILE A 48 4.65 6.92 -2.29
CA ILE A 48 4.04 7.75 -1.25
C ILE A 48 2.54 7.53 -1.37
N VAL A 49 1.92 7.04 -0.31
CA VAL A 49 0.50 6.68 -0.35
C VAL A 49 -0.23 7.26 0.85
N ASN A 50 -1.53 7.49 0.67
CA ASN A 50 -2.42 7.81 1.78
C ASN A 50 -3.18 6.54 2.16
N VAL A 51 -3.12 6.19 3.44
CA VAL A 51 -3.87 5.07 4.01
C VAL A 51 -4.35 5.50 5.39
N LYS A 52 -5.64 5.29 5.67
CA LYS A 52 -6.27 5.73 6.93
C LYS A 52 -5.98 7.20 7.24
N ASP A 53 -6.06 8.04 6.22
CA ASP A 53 -5.81 9.49 6.32
C ASP A 53 -4.40 9.84 6.78
N VAL A 54 -3.46 8.91 6.65
CA VAL A 54 -2.05 9.14 6.95
C VAL A 54 -1.24 8.95 5.68
N ARG A 55 -0.25 9.80 5.49
CA ARG A 55 0.65 9.71 4.34
C ARG A 55 1.89 8.94 4.77
N VAL A 56 2.19 7.84 4.07
CA VAL A 56 3.35 7.00 4.37
C VAL A 56 4.15 6.73 3.10
N ALA A 57 5.44 6.48 3.27
CA ALA A 57 6.33 6.07 2.19
C ALA A 57 6.65 4.59 2.37
N ILE A 58 6.45 3.80 1.32
CA ILE A 58 6.80 2.38 1.33
C ILE A 58 7.62 2.06 0.09
N SER A 59 8.47 1.05 0.20
CA SER A 59 9.26 0.60 -0.94
C SER A 59 8.36 -0.10 -1.95
N LYS A 60 8.82 -0.19 -3.20
CA LYS A 60 8.07 -0.91 -4.22
C LYS A 60 7.94 -2.40 -3.89
N SER A 61 8.92 -2.98 -3.21
CA SER A 61 8.81 -4.38 -2.81
C SER A 61 7.71 -4.57 -1.76
N MET A 62 7.53 -3.63 -0.85
CA MET A 62 6.41 -3.66 0.09
C MET A 62 5.09 -3.42 -0.62
N ALA A 63 5.04 -2.43 -1.50
CA ALA A 63 3.83 -2.12 -2.26
C ALA A 63 3.38 -3.30 -3.11
N ASN A 64 4.33 -4.10 -3.59
CA ASN A 64 4.04 -5.27 -4.41
C ASN A 64 3.28 -6.35 -3.62
N ARG A 65 3.35 -6.32 -2.30
CA ARG A 65 2.62 -7.26 -1.44
C ARG A 65 1.17 -6.83 -1.18
N ILE A 66 0.84 -5.58 -1.46
CA ILE A 66 -0.50 -5.03 -1.21
C ILE A 66 -1.34 -5.26 -2.46
N ILE A 67 -2.37 -6.09 -2.33
CA ILE A 67 -3.25 -6.42 -3.45
C ILE A 67 -4.49 -5.56 -3.36
N VAL A 68 -4.79 -4.87 -4.44
CA VAL A 68 -5.95 -3.98 -4.54
C VAL A 68 -6.81 -4.39 -5.73
N ASN A 69 -8.04 -3.92 -5.75
CA ASN A 69 -8.92 -4.15 -6.90
C ASN A 69 -9.18 -2.87 -7.67
#